data_a536ce247af4c3dd0696ad428ce7abc2
#
_entry.id   a536ce247af4c3dd0696ad428ce7abc2
#
_cell.length_a   1.000
_cell.length_b   1.000
_cell.length_c   1.000
_cell.angle_alpha   90.00
_cell.angle_beta   90.00
_cell.angle_gamma   90.00
#
_symmetry.space_group_name_H-M   'P 1'
#
loop_
_entity.id
_entity.type
_entity.pdbx_description
1 polymer ?
#
loop_
_entity_poly.entity_id
_entity_poly.type
_entity_poly.pdbx_seq_one_letter_code
_entity_poly.pdbx_strand_id
1 'polypeptide(L)'
;MKRITIRDVAREAKVSVTLVSFVMNAKRDKDGNLDCPVNADTAKRVLQVAQKLGYRRNFAAASLRSGRSNSIAVIPNDISNKFFAGISRCIEDKAKSYGYTVFFASSDESAERLEGVMDAVLAHNIDGVIVAPCAGGEAAIRKATDSGVPVVLLDRDIDSIENVGKVLLDDGEAGKMATELFIKQGY
;
A
#
# COMPACT_ATOMS: atom_id res chain seq x y z
N MET A 1 7.06 10.28 26.59
CA MET A 1 5.61 10.59 26.67
C MET A 1 4.80 9.32 26.55
N LYS A 2 3.82 9.08 27.42
CA LYS A 2 2.93 7.91 27.34
C LYS A 2 1.97 8.08 26.15
N ARG A 3 1.94 7.11 25.25
CA ARG A 3 1.03 7.14 24.08
C ARG A 3 -0.42 7.04 24.53
N ILE A 4 -1.26 7.98 24.15
CA ILE A 4 -2.70 7.95 24.43
C ILE A 4 -3.34 6.76 23.72
N THR A 5 -4.16 6.01 24.42
CA THR A 5 -4.81 4.80 23.94
C THR A 5 -6.31 5.02 23.73
N ILE A 6 -6.95 4.12 22.98
CA ILE A 6 -8.42 4.11 22.82
C ILE A 6 -9.14 4.01 24.17
N ARG A 7 -8.54 3.36 25.16
CA ARG A 7 -9.09 3.25 26.54
C ARG A 7 -9.11 4.60 27.26
N ASP A 8 -8.11 5.44 27.02
CA ASP A 8 -8.06 6.78 27.60
C ASP A 8 -9.15 7.67 27.02
N VAL A 9 -9.39 7.57 25.70
CA VAL A 9 -10.51 8.27 25.03
C VAL A 9 -11.85 7.79 25.57
N ALA A 10 -12.05 6.48 25.71
CA ALA A 10 -13.28 5.90 26.23
C ALA A 10 -13.59 6.38 27.66
N ARG A 11 -12.58 6.39 28.52
CA ARG A 11 -12.72 6.88 29.91
C ARG A 11 -13.08 8.35 29.94
N GLU A 12 -12.39 9.21 29.20
CA GLU A 12 -12.63 10.66 29.18
C GLU A 12 -13.99 11.01 28.53
N ALA A 13 -14.35 10.31 27.44
CA ALA A 13 -15.65 10.49 26.78
C ALA A 13 -16.83 9.82 27.52
N LYS A 14 -16.55 9.05 28.60
CA LYS A 14 -17.54 8.28 29.40
C LYS A 14 -18.37 7.34 28.53
N VAL A 15 -17.73 6.58 27.67
CA VAL A 15 -18.35 5.59 26.78
C VAL A 15 -17.51 4.29 26.73
N SER A 16 -18.08 3.23 26.15
CA SER A 16 -17.33 1.98 25.98
C SER A 16 -16.22 2.10 24.94
N VAL A 17 -15.16 1.29 25.07
CA VAL A 17 -14.08 1.19 24.07
C VAL A 17 -14.63 0.79 22.70
N THR A 18 -15.63 -0.08 22.67
CA THR A 18 -16.30 -0.51 21.44
C THR A 18 -16.95 0.66 20.71
N LEU A 19 -17.64 1.54 21.46
CA LEU A 19 -18.28 2.72 20.90
C LEU A 19 -17.25 3.69 20.33
N VAL A 20 -16.15 3.95 21.04
CA VAL A 20 -15.02 4.75 20.50
C VAL A 20 -14.50 4.12 19.23
N SER A 21 -14.34 2.78 19.21
CA SER A 21 -13.89 2.06 18.01
C SER A 21 -14.83 2.26 16.83
N PHE A 22 -16.15 2.21 17.02
CA PHE A 22 -17.12 2.47 15.95
C PHE A 22 -16.95 3.89 15.40
N VAL A 23 -16.92 4.89 16.25
CA VAL A 23 -16.78 6.29 15.83
C VAL A 23 -15.46 6.54 15.10
N MET A 24 -14.36 6.01 15.62
CA MET A 24 -13.03 6.21 15.04
C MET A 24 -12.78 5.42 13.74
N ASN A 25 -13.60 4.39 13.46
CA ASN A 25 -13.53 3.58 12.25
C ASN A 25 -14.62 3.93 11.23
N ALA A 26 -15.56 4.78 11.59
CA ALA A 26 -16.67 5.16 10.72
C ALA A 26 -16.17 5.86 9.44
N LYS A 27 -16.73 5.48 8.31
CA LYS A 27 -16.58 6.24 7.07
C LYS A 27 -17.48 7.47 7.14
N ARG A 28 -17.13 8.51 6.40
CA ARG A 28 -18.02 9.63 6.17
C ARG A 28 -18.80 9.37 4.88
N ASP A 29 -20.10 9.64 4.93
CA ASP A 29 -20.93 9.66 3.74
C ASP A 29 -20.63 10.90 2.87
N LYS A 30 -21.36 11.04 1.75
CA LYS A 30 -21.21 12.17 0.82
C LYS A 30 -21.55 13.52 1.46
N ASP A 31 -22.36 13.52 2.50
CA ASP A 31 -22.82 14.69 3.23
C ASP A 31 -21.95 14.99 4.46
N GLY A 32 -20.89 14.18 4.68
CA GLY A 32 -19.93 14.35 5.77
C GLY A 32 -20.35 13.73 7.10
N ASN A 33 -21.51 13.05 7.16
CA ASN A 33 -21.96 12.36 8.37
C ASN A 33 -21.19 11.06 8.57
N LEU A 34 -21.06 10.64 9.83
CA LEU A 34 -20.41 9.38 10.17
C LEU A 34 -21.37 8.21 9.95
N ASP A 35 -20.97 7.28 9.10
CA ASP A 35 -21.69 6.00 8.93
C ASP A 35 -21.30 5.05 10.09
N CYS A 36 -21.97 5.23 11.23
CA CYS A 36 -21.80 4.38 12.40
C CYS A 36 -23.10 4.30 13.23
N PRO A 37 -23.29 3.17 13.94
CA PRO A 37 -24.49 2.97 14.78
C PRO A 37 -24.40 3.72 16.11
N VAL A 38 -23.98 4.99 16.09
CA VAL A 38 -23.79 5.83 17.27
C VAL A 38 -24.50 7.15 17.07
N ASN A 39 -25.21 7.59 18.10
CA ASN A 39 -25.87 8.90 18.08
C ASN A 39 -24.87 10.02 17.75
N ALA A 40 -25.29 10.96 16.92
CA ALA A 40 -24.44 12.04 16.40
C ALA A 40 -23.76 12.88 17.50
N ASP A 41 -24.48 13.21 18.58
CA ASP A 41 -23.93 13.97 19.70
C ASP A 41 -22.83 13.20 20.44
N THR A 42 -23.06 11.89 20.61
CA THR A 42 -22.07 11.00 21.23
C THR A 42 -20.84 10.85 20.33
N ALA A 43 -21.03 10.68 19.04
CA ALA A 43 -19.95 10.60 18.07
C ALA A 43 -19.12 11.90 18.06
N LYS A 44 -19.77 13.06 18.04
CA LYS A 44 -19.12 14.37 18.12
C LYS A 44 -18.30 14.53 19.41
N ARG A 45 -18.86 14.13 20.57
CA ARG A 45 -18.15 14.18 21.84
C ARG A 45 -16.90 13.28 21.83
N VAL A 46 -16.99 12.06 21.31
CA VAL A 46 -15.86 11.14 21.19
C VAL A 46 -14.75 11.73 20.31
N LEU A 47 -15.09 12.32 19.16
CA LEU A 47 -14.13 12.97 18.28
C LEU A 47 -13.44 14.16 18.94
N GLN A 48 -14.18 15.00 19.67
CA GLN A 48 -13.62 16.15 20.40
C GLN A 48 -12.64 15.70 21.50
N VAL A 49 -13.01 14.67 22.26
CA VAL A 49 -12.14 14.10 23.30
C VAL A 49 -10.89 13.49 22.66
N ALA A 50 -11.02 12.73 21.59
CA ALA A 50 -9.89 12.14 20.89
C ALA A 50 -8.91 13.23 20.40
N GLN A 51 -9.44 14.31 19.82
CA GLN A 51 -8.63 15.46 19.37
C GLN A 51 -7.94 16.17 20.55
N LYS A 52 -8.66 16.47 21.64
CA LYS A 52 -8.13 17.10 22.86
C LYS A 52 -6.98 16.30 23.47
N LEU A 53 -7.11 14.98 23.52
CA LEU A 53 -6.07 14.09 24.03
C LEU A 53 -4.92 13.83 23.07
N GLY A 54 -5.01 14.28 21.83
CA GLY A 54 -4.03 13.97 20.80
C GLY A 54 -4.02 12.47 20.41
N TYR A 55 -5.16 11.78 20.56
CA TYR A 55 -5.27 10.37 20.20
C TYR A 55 -5.09 10.19 18.71
N ARG A 56 -4.16 9.31 18.35
CA ARG A 56 -3.98 8.84 16.97
C ARG A 56 -4.32 7.36 16.89
N ARG A 57 -5.14 7.03 15.91
CA ARG A 57 -5.49 5.62 15.65
C ARG A 57 -4.22 4.78 15.51
N ASN A 58 -4.17 3.68 16.21
CA ASN A 58 -3.10 2.71 16.05
C ASN A 58 -3.45 1.75 14.90
N PHE A 59 -2.91 2.04 13.72
CA PHE A 59 -3.14 1.21 12.54
C PHE A 59 -2.62 -0.23 12.74
N ALA A 60 -1.48 -0.42 13.42
CA ALA A 60 -0.95 -1.75 13.72
C ALA A 60 -1.91 -2.59 14.57
N ALA A 61 -2.54 -1.98 15.60
CA ALA A 61 -3.55 -2.67 16.40
C ALA A 61 -4.86 -2.92 15.63
N ALA A 62 -5.16 -2.10 14.66
CA ALA A 62 -6.33 -2.29 13.79
C ALA A 62 -6.07 -3.42 12.77
N SER A 63 -4.88 -3.46 12.16
CA SER A 63 -4.49 -4.51 11.20
C SER A 63 -4.40 -5.89 11.86
N LEU A 64 -3.87 -5.98 13.07
CA LEU A 64 -3.87 -7.23 13.85
C LEU A 64 -5.28 -7.81 14.05
N ARG A 65 -6.28 -6.96 14.23
CA ARG A 65 -7.67 -7.41 14.42
C ARG A 65 -8.39 -7.74 13.12
N SER A 66 -8.11 -7.00 12.05
CA SER A 66 -8.74 -7.18 10.73
C SER A 66 -8.00 -8.18 9.84
N GLY A 67 -6.74 -8.49 10.16
CA GLY A 67 -5.85 -9.23 9.28
C GLY A 67 -5.39 -8.42 8.05
N ARG A 68 -5.70 -7.10 7.98
CA ARG A 68 -5.38 -6.24 6.84
C ARG A 68 -4.83 -4.90 7.29
N SER A 69 -3.77 -4.44 6.62
CA SER A 69 -3.16 -3.12 6.84
C SER A 69 -3.83 -2.02 6.01
N ASN A 70 -4.58 -2.37 4.96
CA ASN A 70 -5.04 -1.48 3.90
C ASN A 70 -3.89 -0.68 3.30
N SER A 71 -2.78 -1.33 3.07
CA SER A 71 -1.60 -0.76 2.44
C SER A 71 -0.99 -1.72 1.43
N ILE A 72 -0.40 -1.15 0.38
CA ILE A 72 0.40 -1.86 -0.61
C ILE A 72 1.77 -1.19 -0.73
N ALA A 73 2.78 -1.97 -1.10
CA ALA A 73 4.09 -1.45 -1.46
C ALA A 73 4.22 -1.39 -2.98
N VAL A 74 4.82 -0.31 -3.48
CA VAL A 74 5.23 -0.17 -4.88
C VAL A 74 6.74 0.04 -4.89
N ILE A 75 7.45 -0.89 -5.53
CA ILE A 75 8.91 -0.95 -5.52
C ILE A 75 9.41 -0.87 -6.97
N PRO A 76 9.50 0.34 -7.55
CA PRO A 76 10.18 0.54 -8.83
C PRO A 76 11.69 0.33 -8.68
N ASN A 77 12.38 0.16 -9.80
CA ASN A 77 13.83 0.14 -9.79
C ASN A 77 14.39 1.49 -9.33
N ASP A 78 13.91 2.59 -9.92
CA ASP A 78 14.27 3.95 -9.56
C ASP A 78 13.04 4.86 -9.62
N ILE A 79 12.63 5.42 -8.47
CA ILE A 79 11.47 6.31 -8.39
C ILE A 79 11.73 7.67 -9.04
N SER A 80 12.99 8.05 -9.26
CA SER A 80 13.35 9.28 -9.96
C SER A 80 13.19 9.16 -11.49
N ASN A 81 13.14 7.94 -12.00
CA ASN A 81 12.87 7.68 -13.41
C ASN A 81 11.44 8.10 -13.76
N LYS A 82 11.30 8.99 -14.75
CA LYS A 82 9.99 9.54 -15.20
C LYS A 82 8.99 8.47 -15.60
N PHE A 83 9.45 7.35 -16.16
CA PHE A 83 8.60 6.22 -16.52
C PHE A 83 7.92 5.64 -15.27
N PHE A 84 8.71 5.27 -14.27
CA PHE A 84 8.17 4.73 -13.02
C PHE A 84 7.42 5.76 -12.19
N ALA A 85 7.83 7.03 -12.21
CA ALA A 85 7.12 8.10 -11.51
C ALA A 85 5.68 8.26 -12.03
N GLY A 86 5.49 8.20 -13.36
CA GLY A 86 4.16 8.26 -13.98
C GLY A 86 3.27 7.09 -13.59
N ILE A 87 3.79 5.87 -13.68
CA ILE A 87 3.06 4.65 -13.28
C ILE A 87 2.73 4.67 -11.79
N SER A 88 3.70 5.04 -10.94
CA SER A 88 3.52 5.13 -9.49
C SER A 88 2.40 6.08 -9.11
N ARG A 89 2.28 7.22 -9.79
CA ARG A 89 1.18 8.17 -9.57
C ARG A 89 -0.17 7.57 -9.91
N CYS A 90 -0.28 6.88 -11.05
CA CYS A 90 -1.52 6.20 -11.43
C CYS A 90 -1.91 5.11 -10.43
N ILE A 91 -0.92 4.33 -9.95
CA ILE A 91 -1.14 3.30 -8.92
C ILE A 91 -1.65 3.94 -7.64
N GLU A 92 -1.02 5.03 -7.16
CA GLU A 92 -1.42 5.74 -5.95
C GLU A 92 -2.87 6.23 -6.02
N ASP A 93 -3.24 6.91 -7.12
CA ASP A 93 -4.59 7.43 -7.30
C ASP A 93 -5.64 6.30 -7.34
N LYS A 94 -5.31 5.20 -8.00
CA LYS A 94 -6.20 4.04 -8.06
C LYS A 94 -6.31 3.34 -6.72
N ALA A 95 -5.20 3.07 -6.04
CA ALA A 95 -5.17 2.45 -4.72
C ALA A 95 -5.99 3.26 -3.70
N LYS A 96 -5.84 4.58 -3.71
CA LYS A 96 -6.61 5.49 -2.87
C LYS A 96 -8.12 5.36 -3.09
N SER A 97 -8.57 5.17 -4.33
CA SER A 97 -10.00 4.97 -4.63
C SER A 97 -10.58 3.69 -4.02
N TYR A 98 -9.73 2.71 -3.73
CA TYR A 98 -10.07 1.47 -3.02
C TYR A 98 -9.77 1.52 -1.51
N GLY A 99 -9.33 2.67 -0.99
CA GLY A 99 -9.03 2.86 0.43
C GLY A 99 -7.67 2.29 0.87
N TYR A 100 -6.76 2.05 -0.08
CA TYR A 100 -5.38 1.65 0.21
C TYR A 100 -4.44 2.84 0.30
N THR A 101 -3.47 2.75 1.21
CA THR A 101 -2.30 3.63 1.25
C THR A 101 -1.16 2.97 0.50
N VAL A 102 -0.43 3.73 -0.31
CA VAL A 102 0.74 3.23 -1.04
C VAL A 102 2.02 3.66 -0.32
N PHE A 103 2.91 2.70 -0.08
CA PHE A 103 4.27 2.94 0.35
C PHE A 103 5.21 2.73 -0.84
N PHE A 104 6.13 3.65 -1.03
CA PHE A 104 7.11 3.60 -2.10
C PHE A 104 8.50 3.34 -1.54
N ALA A 105 9.24 2.49 -2.23
CA ALA A 105 10.68 2.29 -2.03
C ALA A 105 11.31 1.96 -3.37
N SER A 106 12.59 2.24 -3.56
CA SER A 106 13.33 1.88 -4.77
C SER A 106 14.34 0.77 -4.47
N SER A 107 14.48 -0.18 -5.40
CA SER A 107 15.53 -1.20 -5.33
C SER A 107 16.88 -0.69 -5.83
N ASP A 108 16.90 0.37 -6.65
CA ASP A 108 18.05 0.94 -7.34
C ASP A 108 18.87 -0.14 -8.08
N GLU A 109 18.18 -1.09 -8.72
CA GLU A 109 18.76 -2.26 -9.42
C GLU A 109 19.64 -3.14 -8.51
N SER A 110 19.46 -3.09 -7.20
CA SER A 110 20.23 -3.87 -6.23
C SER A 110 19.36 -4.97 -5.59
N ALA A 111 19.78 -6.22 -5.75
CA ALA A 111 19.14 -7.36 -5.11
C ALA A 111 19.15 -7.25 -3.57
N GLU A 112 20.26 -6.78 -2.99
CA GLU A 112 20.40 -6.58 -1.54
C GLU A 112 19.41 -5.52 -1.02
N ARG A 113 19.25 -4.41 -1.74
CA ARG A 113 18.27 -3.38 -1.37
C ARG A 113 16.85 -3.90 -1.50
N LEU A 114 16.55 -4.64 -2.57
CA LEU A 114 15.24 -5.26 -2.77
C LEU A 114 14.92 -6.22 -1.62
N GLU A 115 15.89 -7.02 -1.17
CA GLU A 115 15.72 -7.92 -0.03
C GLU A 115 15.39 -7.13 1.25
N GLY A 116 16.14 -6.09 1.56
CA GLY A 116 15.88 -5.25 2.73
C GLY A 116 14.52 -4.55 2.69
N VAL A 117 14.10 -4.07 1.51
CA VAL A 117 12.76 -3.49 1.32
C VAL A 117 11.68 -4.56 1.51
N MET A 118 11.87 -5.76 0.97
CA MET A 118 10.91 -6.84 1.09
C MET A 118 10.77 -7.31 2.53
N ASP A 119 11.86 -7.37 3.29
CA ASP A 119 11.84 -7.67 4.71
C ASP A 119 11.03 -6.64 5.51
N ALA A 120 11.18 -5.35 5.17
CA ALA A 120 10.37 -4.30 5.78
C ALA A 120 8.88 -4.43 5.43
N VAL A 121 8.56 -4.76 4.18
CA VAL A 121 7.18 -5.03 3.72
C VAL A 121 6.54 -6.14 4.53
N LEU A 122 7.24 -7.27 4.70
CA LEU A 122 6.76 -8.40 5.47
C LEU A 122 6.60 -8.06 6.96
N ALA A 123 7.58 -7.38 7.55
CA ALA A 123 7.54 -6.96 8.96
C ALA A 123 6.38 -5.99 9.27
N HIS A 124 5.98 -5.18 8.29
CA HIS A 124 4.87 -4.23 8.43
C HIS A 124 3.50 -4.80 8.03
N ASN A 125 3.41 -6.10 7.68
CA ASN A 125 2.18 -6.78 7.25
C ASN A 125 1.46 -6.01 6.13
N ILE A 126 2.19 -5.58 5.11
CA ILE A 126 1.64 -4.92 3.93
C ILE A 126 0.81 -5.93 3.13
N ASP A 127 -0.38 -5.52 2.66
CA ASP A 127 -1.38 -6.43 2.07
C ASP A 127 -1.03 -6.91 0.64
N GLY A 128 -0.06 -6.28 -0.02
CA GLY A 128 0.37 -6.66 -1.37
C GLY A 128 1.53 -5.82 -1.88
N VAL A 129 2.23 -6.33 -2.88
CA VAL A 129 3.42 -5.71 -3.46
C VAL A 129 3.28 -5.61 -4.98
N ILE A 130 3.63 -4.45 -5.52
CA ILE A 130 3.90 -4.24 -6.94
C ILE A 130 5.38 -3.93 -7.06
N VAL A 131 6.13 -4.75 -7.77
CA VAL A 131 7.60 -4.65 -7.84
C VAL A 131 8.09 -4.72 -9.29
N ALA A 132 8.99 -3.80 -9.65
CA ALA A 132 9.82 -3.95 -10.83
C ALA A 132 11.05 -4.78 -10.45
N PRO A 133 11.20 -6.02 -10.97
CA PRO A 133 12.31 -6.89 -10.59
C PRO A 133 13.66 -6.34 -11.04
N CYS A 134 14.69 -6.65 -10.27
CA CYS A 134 16.09 -6.44 -10.66
C CYS A 134 16.84 -7.77 -10.73
N ALA A 135 17.98 -7.78 -11.39
CA ALA A 135 18.81 -8.98 -11.48
C ALA A 135 19.19 -9.49 -10.08
N GLY A 136 19.02 -10.79 -9.84
CA GLY A 136 19.28 -11.43 -8.54
C GLY A 136 18.20 -11.18 -7.48
N GLY A 137 17.11 -10.49 -7.82
CA GLY A 137 16.01 -10.17 -6.88
C GLY A 137 14.99 -11.27 -6.68
N GLU A 138 15.13 -12.42 -7.37
CA GLU A 138 14.15 -13.52 -7.35
C GLU A 138 13.89 -14.06 -5.95
N ALA A 139 14.93 -14.19 -5.15
CA ALA A 139 14.83 -14.73 -3.79
C ALA A 139 13.97 -13.85 -2.88
N ALA A 140 14.12 -12.52 -2.97
CA ALA A 140 13.33 -11.57 -2.20
C ALA A 140 11.84 -11.62 -2.59
N ILE A 141 11.54 -11.72 -3.89
CA ILE A 141 10.17 -11.81 -4.39
C ILE A 141 9.54 -13.13 -3.99
N ARG A 142 10.28 -14.25 -4.12
CA ARG A 142 9.83 -15.58 -3.70
C ARG A 142 9.51 -15.62 -2.20
N LYS A 143 10.33 -15.00 -1.37
CA LYS A 143 10.08 -14.87 0.07
C LYS A 143 8.74 -14.21 0.39
N ALA A 144 8.35 -13.18 -0.37
CA ALA A 144 7.06 -12.53 -0.21
C ALA A 144 5.90 -13.45 -0.62
N THR A 145 6.00 -14.11 -1.78
CA THR A 145 4.96 -15.06 -2.25
C THR A 145 4.80 -16.23 -1.30
N ASP A 146 5.90 -16.81 -0.81
CA ASP A 146 5.90 -17.93 0.14
C ASP A 146 5.28 -17.53 1.50
N SER A 147 5.38 -16.26 1.86
CA SER A 147 4.73 -15.68 3.04
C SER A 147 3.24 -15.37 2.81
N GLY A 148 2.69 -15.68 1.63
CA GLY A 148 1.30 -15.45 1.29
C GLY A 148 0.95 -13.99 0.92
N VAL A 149 1.95 -13.13 0.70
CA VAL A 149 1.73 -11.76 0.24
C VAL A 149 1.52 -11.76 -1.28
N PRO A 150 0.39 -11.23 -1.78
CA PRO A 150 0.17 -11.08 -3.22
C PRO A 150 1.23 -10.19 -3.86
N VAL A 151 1.84 -10.67 -4.95
CA VAL A 151 2.86 -9.92 -5.70
C VAL A 151 2.42 -9.73 -7.14
N VAL A 152 2.67 -8.53 -7.66
CA VAL A 152 2.54 -8.19 -9.08
C VAL A 152 3.90 -7.72 -9.59
N LEU A 153 4.41 -8.39 -10.61
CA LEU A 153 5.60 -7.96 -11.35
C LEU A 153 5.21 -6.84 -12.31
N LEU A 154 6.00 -5.78 -12.34
CA LEU A 154 5.81 -4.62 -13.18
C LEU A 154 7.00 -4.45 -14.13
N ASP A 155 6.70 -4.21 -15.43
CA ASP A 155 7.69 -3.89 -16.47
C ASP A 155 8.60 -5.07 -16.87
N ARG A 156 9.09 -5.86 -15.92
CA ARG A 156 9.98 -7.01 -16.18
C ARG A 156 9.38 -8.30 -15.65
N ASP A 157 9.66 -9.38 -16.34
CA ASP A 157 9.26 -10.74 -15.94
C ASP A 157 10.39 -11.47 -15.21
N ILE A 158 10.00 -12.50 -14.48
CA ILE A 158 10.89 -13.52 -13.92
C ILE A 158 10.22 -14.87 -14.16
N ASP A 159 10.72 -15.61 -15.15
CA ASP A 159 10.13 -16.89 -15.58
C ASP A 159 10.09 -17.92 -14.45
N SER A 160 11.05 -17.85 -13.52
CA SER A 160 11.18 -18.82 -12.42
C SER A 160 10.18 -18.61 -11.28
N ILE A 161 9.35 -17.56 -11.29
CA ILE A 161 8.37 -17.26 -10.24
C ILE A 161 6.97 -17.48 -10.76
N GLU A 162 6.28 -18.44 -10.17
CA GLU A 162 4.88 -18.75 -10.43
C GLU A 162 3.95 -18.05 -9.42
N ASN A 163 2.65 -18.04 -9.73
CA ASN A 163 1.59 -17.49 -8.85
C ASN A 163 1.75 -15.98 -8.52
N VAL A 164 2.28 -15.21 -9.45
CA VAL A 164 2.34 -13.75 -9.38
C VAL A 164 1.54 -13.11 -10.52
N GLY A 165 0.97 -11.94 -10.24
CA GLY A 165 0.41 -11.11 -11.31
C GLY A 165 1.54 -10.50 -12.13
N LYS A 166 1.32 -10.26 -13.43
CA LYS A 166 2.32 -9.65 -14.31
C LYS A 166 1.67 -8.52 -15.10
N VAL A 167 2.32 -7.36 -15.12
CA VAL A 167 1.96 -6.20 -15.96
C VAL A 167 3.20 -5.81 -16.73
N LEU A 168 3.24 -6.21 -18.00
CA LEU A 168 4.41 -6.11 -18.86
C LEU A 168 4.09 -5.27 -20.10
N LEU A 169 5.11 -4.68 -20.71
CA LEU A 169 5.04 -4.11 -22.05
C LEU A 169 5.36 -5.21 -23.08
N ASP A 170 4.79 -5.08 -24.28
CA ASP A 170 5.19 -5.90 -25.42
C ASP A 170 6.43 -5.29 -26.08
N ASP A 171 7.59 -5.49 -25.43
CA ASP A 171 8.87 -4.96 -25.92
C ASP A 171 9.27 -5.55 -27.28
N GLY A 172 8.83 -6.79 -27.55
CA GLY A 172 9.07 -7.45 -28.82
C GLY A 172 8.38 -6.73 -29.99
N GLU A 173 7.09 -6.44 -29.83
CA GLU A 173 6.33 -5.71 -30.85
C GLU A 173 6.81 -4.25 -30.94
N ALA A 174 7.12 -3.61 -29.83
CA ALA A 174 7.68 -2.26 -29.83
C ALA A 174 9.03 -2.17 -30.60
N GLY A 175 9.92 -3.12 -30.35
CA GLY A 175 11.20 -3.22 -31.06
C GLY A 175 11.02 -3.47 -32.57
N LYS A 176 10.10 -4.35 -32.93
CA LYS A 176 9.74 -4.62 -34.32
C LYS A 176 9.21 -3.36 -35.03
N MET A 177 8.24 -2.66 -34.41
CA MET A 177 7.67 -1.41 -34.96
C MET A 177 8.76 -0.36 -35.17
N ALA A 178 9.68 -0.19 -34.21
CA ALA A 178 10.78 0.75 -34.34
C ALA A 178 11.71 0.39 -35.50
N THR A 179 12.09 -0.89 -35.63
CA THR A 179 12.95 -1.39 -36.70
C THR A 179 12.31 -1.22 -38.08
N GLU A 180 11.04 -1.59 -38.21
CA GLU A 180 10.29 -1.42 -39.46
C GLU A 180 10.22 0.06 -39.89
N LEU A 181 10.08 0.99 -38.93
CA LEU A 181 10.09 2.43 -39.23
C LEU A 181 11.45 2.87 -39.77
N PHE A 182 12.56 2.44 -39.22
CA PHE A 182 13.90 2.73 -39.73
C PHE A 182 14.07 2.21 -41.18
N ILE A 183 13.74 0.94 -41.41
CA ILE A 183 13.84 0.34 -42.75
C ILE A 183 12.99 1.11 -43.76
N LYS A 184 11.77 1.52 -43.37
CA LYS A 184 10.84 2.27 -44.23
C LYS A 184 11.37 3.64 -44.59
N GLN A 185 12.20 4.23 -43.73
CA GLN A 185 12.84 5.55 -43.98
C GLN A 185 14.20 5.43 -44.71
N GLY A 186 14.64 4.22 -45.03
CA GLY A 186 15.87 3.97 -45.79
C GLY A 186 17.16 3.95 -44.97
N TYR A 187 17.04 3.70 -43.65
CA TYR A 187 18.21 3.52 -42.77
C TYR A 187 18.58 2.05 -42.64
#